data_c33e2b740cea7560d56cc29ae897c349
#
_entry.id   c33e2b740cea7560d56cc29ae897c349
#
_cell.length_a   1.000
_cell.length_b   1.000
_cell.length_c   1.000
_cell.angle_alpha   90.00
_cell.angle_beta   90.00
_cell.angle_gamma   90.00
#
_symmetry.space_group_name_H-M   'P 1'
#
loop_
_entity.id
_entity.type
_entity.pdbx_description
1 polymer ?
#
loop_
_entity_poly.entity_id
_entity_poly.type
_entity_poly.pdbx_seq_one_letter_code
_entity_poly.pdbx_strand_id
1 'polypeptide(L)'
;IDILLQVKDIENRKRIAKLVSPIRKLFVHGFPGLYGGAATELHHQIVLWLEMGVEVNLIPSMDGWTNEPLYPEMLARGVKVHPANNFDAVRKGDPVFGFCSSEFLKRLPEIRLRTSRTVFANCMTWLFPKEKEAMAAGQIAMFIYQNRDVLADQRAKLLSISPDSKASFCHFQPYFDNSLFPFISTRPSDYFGCGRVSRQDADKYAKATLHIYEYFVAPVLKRGIFLGFDHRAMAKIGRPYSWIRAAKDHKECSQQEFYRHCEIVLQPMDTTENWPRVGLEAMSSGSVLIVDDRGGWRRMVDHGKTGWLCSNPREFIYRASQMAFEPNMRADMAAAAKERLSVLAGRMASIETWANVFEEISRLPE
;
A
#
# COMPACT_ATOMS: atom_id res chain seq x y z
N ILE A 1 -17.90 25.99 -15.59
CA ILE A 1 -17.03 24.91 -15.07
C ILE A 1 -16.98 24.96 -13.54
N ASP A 2 -16.78 26.15 -12.91
CA ASP A 2 -16.69 26.28 -11.45
C ASP A 2 -17.98 25.89 -10.70
N ILE A 3 -19.15 26.21 -11.26
CA ILE A 3 -20.44 25.87 -10.64
C ILE A 3 -20.68 24.36 -10.65
N LEU A 4 -20.30 23.65 -11.72
CA LEU A 4 -20.40 22.19 -11.80
C LEU A 4 -19.45 21.48 -10.84
N LEU A 5 -18.26 22.06 -10.60
CA LEU A 5 -17.30 21.53 -9.61
C LEU A 5 -17.80 21.77 -8.18
N GLN A 6 -18.42 22.92 -7.90
CA GLN A 6 -19.04 23.23 -6.62
C GLN A 6 -20.24 22.33 -6.33
N VAL A 7 -21.11 22.08 -7.31
CA VAL A 7 -22.27 21.17 -7.17
C VAL A 7 -21.80 19.74 -6.90
N LYS A 8 -20.79 19.24 -7.62
CA LYS A 8 -20.20 17.92 -7.36
C LYS A 8 -19.56 17.83 -5.97
N ASP A 9 -18.92 18.87 -5.49
CA ASP A 9 -18.35 18.90 -4.13
C ASP A 9 -19.45 18.88 -3.06
N ILE A 10 -20.55 19.62 -3.25
CA ILE A 10 -21.72 19.61 -2.36
C ILE A 10 -22.43 18.25 -2.35
N GLU A 11 -22.60 17.64 -3.50
CA GLU A 11 -23.18 16.29 -3.60
C GLU A 11 -22.30 15.23 -2.96
N ASN A 12 -20.99 15.31 -3.17
CA ASN A 12 -20.01 14.45 -2.51
C ASN A 12 -20.02 14.65 -1.00
N ARG A 13 -20.06 15.88 -0.49
CA ARG A 13 -20.16 16.18 0.95
C ARG A 13 -21.47 15.64 1.53
N LYS A 14 -22.60 15.77 0.84
CA LYS A 14 -23.90 15.19 1.26
C LYS A 14 -23.86 13.66 1.24
N ARG A 15 -23.19 13.04 0.26
CA ARG A 15 -23.00 11.60 0.19
C ARG A 15 -22.10 11.10 1.33
N ILE A 16 -21.00 11.82 1.64
CA ILE A 16 -20.12 11.54 2.77
C ILE A 16 -20.86 11.69 4.11
N ALA A 17 -21.69 12.75 4.26
CA ALA A 17 -22.49 12.95 5.47
C ALA A 17 -23.53 11.83 5.71
N LYS A 18 -24.00 11.15 4.65
CA LYS A 18 -24.83 9.93 4.76
C LYS A 18 -24.03 8.69 5.17
N LEU A 19 -22.71 8.69 4.95
CA LEU A 19 -21.78 7.61 5.31
C LEU A 19 -21.13 7.91 6.66
N VAL A 20 -21.86 8.49 7.61
CA VAL A 20 -21.38 8.72 8.97
C VAL A 20 -21.00 7.38 9.58
N SER A 21 -19.74 7.23 9.93
CA SER A 21 -19.24 6.03 10.59
C SER A 21 -20.02 5.75 11.88
N PRO A 22 -20.53 4.54 12.10
CA PRO A 22 -21.12 4.16 13.38
C PRO A 22 -20.07 4.07 14.50
N ILE A 23 -18.80 4.01 14.13
CA ILE A 23 -17.65 4.05 15.03
C ILE A 23 -17.24 5.52 15.23
N ARG A 24 -17.31 6.00 16.46
CA ARG A 24 -16.92 7.37 16.82
C ARG A 24 -15.44 7.50 17.15
N LYS A 25 -14.85 6.42 17.66
CA LYS A 25 -13.47 6.37 18.14
C LYS A 25 -12.87 5.00 17.83
N LEU A 26 -11.61 4.98 17.48
CA LEU A 26 -10.82 3.75 17.36
C LEU A 26 -9.41 3.94 17.89
N PHE A 27 -8.79 2.86 18.26
CA PHE A 27 -7.37 2.79 18.63
C PHE A 27 -6.59 1.99 17.59
N VAL A 28 -5.36 2.40 17.33
CA VAL A 28 -4.40 1.66 16.51
C VAL A 28 -3.18 1.35 17.36
N HIS A 29 -2.85 0.07 17.54
CA HIS A 29 -1.58 -0.32 18.13
C HIS A 29 -0.49 -0.34 17.04
N GLY A 30 0.32 0.71 17.03
CA GLY A 30 1.35 1.00 16.05
C GLY A 30 1.44 2.48 15.74
N PHE A 31 2.30 2.82 14.80
CA PHE A 31 2.48 4.20 14.33
C PHE A 31 2.61 4.19 12.79
N PRO A 32 2.02 5.18 12.06
CA PRO A 32 2.17 5.28 10.62
C PRO A 32 3.58 5.71 10.24
N GLY A 33 4.02 5.40 9.01
CA GLY A 33 5.33 5.79 8.52
C GLY A 33 5.28 6.32 7.08
N LEU A 34 6.27 7.10 6.71
CA LEU A 34 6.44 7.62 5.35
C LEU A 34 6.90 6.55 4.35
N TYR A 35 7.50 5.46 4.85
CA TYR A 35 8.13 4.42 4.03
C TYR A 35 7.69 3.04 4.47
N GLY A 36 7.56 2.15 3.48
CA GLY A 36 7.09 0.79 3.71
C GLY A 36 5.58 0.63 3.52
N GLY A 37 5.17 -0.35 2.70
CA GLY A 37 3.81 -0.48 2.20
C GLY A 37 2.71 -0.46 3.28
N ALA A 38 2.87 -1.21 4.37
CA ALA A 38 1.88 -1.25 5.44
C ALA A 38 1.85 0.05 6.27
N ALA A 39 3.02 0.66 6.52
CA ALA A 39 3.11 1.89 7.31
C ALA A 39 2.54 3.11 6.57
N THR A 40 2.84 3.23 5.26
CA THR A 40 2.25 4.27 4.41
C THR A 40 0.77 4.04 4.16
N GLU A 41 0.33 2.79 4.06
CA GLU A 41 -1.10 2.46 3.98
C GLU A 41 -1.84 2.94 5.23
N LEU A 42 -1.31 2.62 6.41
CA LEU A 42 -1.89 3.08 7.67
C LEU A 42 -2.00 4.61 7.74
N HIS A 43 -0.97 5.33 7.29
CA HIS A 43 -1.00 6.80 7.21
C HIS A 43 -2.20 7.29 6.40
N HIS A 44 -2.38 6.79 5.18
CA HIS A 44 -3.47 7.20 4.31
C HIS A 44 -4.84 6.79 4.88
N GLN A 45 -4.95 5.63 5.53
CA GLN A 45 -6.20 5.23 6.18
C GLN A 45 -6.54 6.13 7.36
N ILE A 46 -5.56 6.53 8.18
CA ILE A 46 -5.80 7.48 9.29
C ILE A 46 -6.38 8.79 8.76
N VAL A 47 -5.79 9.35 7.70
CA VAL A 47 -6.30 10.58 7.07
C VAL A 47 -7.76 10.41 6.65
N LEU A 48 -8.07 9.28 5.99
CA LEU A 48 -9.42 8.97 5.55
C LEU A 48 -10.41 8.80 6.72
N TRP A 49 -10.02 8.10 7.78
CA TRP A 49 -10.87 7.88 8.96
C TRP A 49 -11.19 9.18 9.69
N LEU A 50 -10.22 10.11 9.79
CA LEU A 50 -10.45 11.44 10.33
C LEU A 50 -11.47 12.23 9.52
N GLU A 51 -11.41 12.14 8.19
CA GLU A 51 -12.39 12.76 7.28
C GLU A 51 -13.79 12.13 7.41
N MET A 52 -13.87 10.84 7.77
CA MET A 52 -15.12 10.15 8.09
C MET A 52 -15.65 10.50 9.50
N GLY A 53 -15.00 11.40 10.23
CA GLY A 53 -15.39 11.86 11.56
C GLY A 53 -15.04 10.88 12.69
N VAL A 54 -14.09 9.98 12.46
CA VAL A 54 -13.64 9.03 13.48
C VAL A 54 -12.47 9.62 14.28
N GLU A 55 -12.58 9.64 15.60
CA GLU A 55 -11.47 9.97 16.49
C GLU A 55 -10.44 8.84 16.45
N VAL A 56 -9.22 9.15 16.00
CA VAL A 56 -8.13 8.18 15.91
C VAL A 56 -7.18 8.35 17.08
N ASN A 57 -6.90 7.25 17.77
CA ASN A 57 -6.00 7.16 18.91
C ASN A 57 -4.86 6.18 18.57
N LEU A 58 -3.61 6.62 18.61
CA LEU A 58 -2.44 5.78 18.38
C LEU A 58 -1.84 5.34 19.70
N ILE A 59 -1.52 4.05 19.80
CA ILE A 59 -0.75 3.44 20.88
C ILE A 59 0.51 2.86 20.23
N PRO A 60 1.64 3.58 20.23
CA PRO A 60 2.88 3.10 19.62
C PRO A 60 3.34 1.77 20.23
N SER A 61 3.97 0.92 19.44
CA SER A 61 4.50 -0.37 19.89
C SER A 61 5.88 -0.29 20.56
N MET A 62 6.54 0.86 20.48
CA MET A 62 7.86 1.14 21.08
C MET A 62 8.00 2.60 21.44
N ASP A 63 8.93 2.90 22.32
CA ASP A 63 9.31 4.28 22.64
C ASP A 63 10.06 4.97 21.48
N GLY A 64 10.20 6.29 21.56
CA GLY A 64 10.88 7.08 20.53
C GLY A 64 10.00 7.48 19.35
N TRP A 65 8.71 7.15 19.36
CA TRP A 65 7.73 7.51 18.32
C TRP A 65 7.59 9.02 18.11
N THR A 66 7.98 9.86 19.07
CA THR A 66 8.04 11.33 18.92
C THR A 66 9.06 11.78 17.87
N ASN A 67 10.01 10.92 17.51
CA ASN A 67 11.03 11.17 16.47
C ASN A 67 10.55 10.72 15.08
N GLU A 68 9.38 10.09 14.99
CA GLU A 68 8.83 9.67 13.69
C GLU A 68 8.45 10.89 12.85
N PRO A 69 8.82 10.94 11.56
CA PRO A 69 8.60 12.09 10.70
C PRO A 69 7.13 12.53 10.60
N LEU A 70 6.19 11.60 10.73
CA LEU A 70 4.75 11.89 10.69
C LEU A 70 4.16 12.35 12.01
N TYR A 71 4.92 12.35 13.12
CA TYR A 71 4.38 12.71 14.42
C TYR A 71 3.77 14.13 14.48
N PRO A 72 4.46 15.18 13.99
CA PRO A 72 3.87 16.52 13.98
C PRO A 72 2.60 16.61 13.11
N GLU A 73 2.56 15.93 11.99
CA GLU A 73 1.39 15.89 11.10
C GLU A 73 0.20 15.20 11.78
N MET A 74 0.42 14.06 12.43
CA MET A 74 -0.65 13.35 13.14
C MET A 74 -1.26 14.22 14.24
N LEU A 75 -0.46 14.92 15.03
CA LEU A 75 -0.95 15.85 16.05
C LEU A 75 -1.73 17.02 15.43
N ALA A 76 -1.21 17.63 14.36
CA ALA A 76 -1.87 18.74 13.67
C ALA A 76 -3.24 18.35 13.10
N ARG A 77 -3.42 17.06 12.74
CA ARG A 77 -4.70 16.50 12.28
C ARG A 77 -5.64 16.10 13.42
N GLY A 78 -5.24 16.28 14.69
CA GLY A 78 -6.06 15.95 15.86
C GLY A 78 -6.01 14.46 16.27
N VAL A 79 -5.04 13.70 15.77
CA VAL A 79 -4.79 12.33 16.25
C VAL A 79 -4.28 12.37 17.67
N LYS A 80 -4.86 11.56 18.57
CA LYS A 80 -4.38 11.41 19.95
C LYS A 80 -3.31 10.32 20.00
N VAL A 81 -2.19 10.62 20.64
CA VAL A 81 -1.09 9.65 20.78
C VAL A 81 -0.88 9.34 22.26
N HIS A 82 -0.94 8.07 22.59
CA HIS A 82 -0.77 7.55 23.95
C HIS A 82 0.65 7.06 24.20
N PRO A 83 1.06 6.84 25.44
CA PRO A 83 2.34 6.20 25.73
C PRO A 83 2.44 4.81 25.09
N ALA A 84 3.65 4.39 24.70
CA ALA A 84 3.88 3.11 24.04
C ALA A 84 3.36 1.94 24.87
N ASN A 85 2.65 1.03 24.20
CA ASN A 85 2.02 -0.15 24.80
C ASN A 85 1.11 0.11 26.01
N ASN A 86 0.60 1.34 26.16
CA ASN A 86 -0.34 1.68 27.23
C ASN A 86 -1.78 1.63 26.73
N PHE A 87 -2.56 0.67 27.20
CA PHE A 87 -3.96 0.45 26.83
C PHE A 87 -4.96 1.02 27.84
N ASP A 88 -4.54 1.86 28.81
CA ASP A 88 -5.42 2.37 29.87
C ASP A 88 -6.54 3.29 29.34
N ALA A 89 -6.35 3.91 28.18
CA ALA A 89 -7.36 4.74 27.54
C ALA A 89 -8.45 3.91 26.82
N VAL A 90 -8.19 2.64 26.53
CA VAL A 90 -9.14 1.73 25.84
C VAL A 90 -10.25 1.36 26.81
N ARG A 91 -11.50 1.53 26.37
CA ARG A 91 -12.70 1.17 27.14
C ARG A 91 -13.39 -0.04 26.49
N LYS A 92 -14.24 -0.68 27.24
CA LYS A 92 -15.11 -1.75 26.73
C LYS A 92 -15.89 -1.23 25.52
N GLY A 93 -15.89 -2.00 24.44
CA GLY A 93 -16.52 -1.63 23.17
C GLY A 93 -15.68 -0.75 22.24
N ASP A 94 -14.54 -0.18 22.66
CA ASP A 94 -13.64 0.52 21.76
C ASP A 94 -12.92 -0.46 20.83
N PRO A 95 -12.92 -0.26 19.51
CA PRO A 95 -12.15 -1.13 18.61
C PRO A 95 -10.65 -0.80 18.67
N VAL A 96 -9.82 -1.85 18.72
CA VAL A 96 -8.35 -1.75 18.67
C VAL A 96 -7.84 -2.48 17.44
N PHE A 97 -7.16 -1.74 16.58
CA PHE A 97 -6.60 -2.22 15.32
C PHE A 97 -5.13 -2.55 15.45
N GLY A 98 -4.72 -3.70 14.89
CA GLY A 98 -3.35 -4.00 14.51
C GLY A 98 -3.21 -3.94 13.00
N PHE A 99 -2.35 -3.07 12.48
CA PHE A 99 -2.17 -2.91 11.04
C PHE A 99 -0.87 -3.57 10.60
N CYS A 100 -0.94 -4.82 10.14
CA CYS A 100 0.20 -5.64 9.72
C CYS A 100 1.32 -5.71 10.78
N SER A 101 0.96 -5.75 12.06
CA SER A 101 1.85 -5.60 13.20
C SER A 101 1.96 -6.90 14.00
N SER A 102 3.16 -7.50 14.03
CA SER A 102 3.44 -8.65 14.90
C SER A 102 3.40 -8.29 16.39
N GLU A 103 3.71 -7.04 16.73
CA GLU A 103 3.65 -6.57 18.11
C GLU A 103 2.20 -6.49 18.62
N PHE A 104 1.25 -6.05 17.77
CA PHE A 104 -0.17 -6.14 18.10
C PHE A 104 -0.59 -7.57 18.45
N LEU A 105 -0.18 -8.53 17.64
CA LEU A 105 -0.52 -9.95 17.87
C LEU A 105 0.06 -10.47 19.19
N LYS A 106 1.22 -10.01 19.61
CA LYS A 106 1.82 -10.36 20.92
C LYS A 106 1.05 -9.74 22.10
N ARG A 107 0.44 -8.56 21.89
CA ARG A 107 -0.29 -7.81 22.93
C ARG A 107 -1.78 -8.16 23.01
N LEU A 108 -2.28 -9.04 22.14
CA LEU A 108 -3.70 -9.42 22.15
C LEU A 108 -4.22 -9.87 23.52
N PRO A 109 -3.49 -10.67 24.33
CA PRO A 109 -3.97 -11.04 25.66
C PRO A 109 -4.24 -9.83 26.56
N GLU A 110 -3.38 -8.82 26.52
CA GLU A 110 -3.53 -7.58 27.30
C GLU A 110 -4.67 -6.69 26.74
N ILE A 111 -4.75 -6.52 25.43
CA ILE A 111 -5.82 -5.76 24.76
C ILE A 111 -7.18 -6.38 25.07
N ARG A 112 -7.28 -7.71 25.04
CA ARG A 112 -8.51 -8.47 25.34
C ARG A 112 -9.04 -8.29 26.77
N LEU A 113 -8.22 -7.85 27.70
CA LEU A 113 -8.68 -7.46 29.05
C LEU A 113 -9.49 -6.16 29.04
N ARG A 114 -9.32 -5.33 27.99
CA ARG A 114 -9.98 -4.03 27.85
C ARG A 114 -11.18 -4.05 26.92
N THR A 115 -11.06 -4.76 25.80
CA THR A 115 -12.09 -4.82 24.75
C THR A 115 -12.11 -6.16 24.03
N SER A 116 -13.28 -6.59 23.57
CA SER A 116 -13.43 -7.74 22.68
C SER A 116 -13.29 -7.36 21.20
N ARG A 117 -13.35 -6.06 20.84
CA ARG A 117 -13.33 -5.57 19.44
C ARG A 117 -11.92 -5.40 18.92
N THR A 118 -11.23 -6.52 18.74
CA THR A 118 -9.87 -6.61 18.20
C THR A 118 -9.92 -6.83 16.69
N VAL A 119 -9.29 -5.95 15.93
CA VAL A 119 -9.29 -5.96 14.46
C VAL A 119 -7.86 -6.09 13.95
N PHE A 120 -7.59 -7.05 13.07
CA PHE A 120 -6.27 -7.23 12.50
C PHE A 120 -6.29 -7.06 10.98
N ALA A 121 -5.53 -6.08 10.47
CA ALA A 121 -5.29 -5.88 9.05
C ALA A 121 -4.04 -6.66 8.63
N ASN A 122 -4.20 -7.70 7.81
CA ASN A 122 -3.06 -8.40 7.21
C ASN A 122 -2.80 -7.88 5.80
N CYS A 123 -1.65 -7.22 5.61
CA CYS A 123 -1.19 -6.69 4.33
C CYS A 123 -0.24 -7.65 3.59
N MET A 124 -0.07 -8.90 4.08
CA MET A 124 0.80 -9.91 3.50
C MET A 124 0.00 -10.93 2.69
N THR A 125 0.69 -11.71 1.87
CA THR A 125 0.14 -12.89 1.17
C THR A 125 0.23 -14.17 2.01
N TRP A 126 0.67 -14.06 3.27
CA TRP A 126 0.89 -15.16 4.20
C TRP A 126 0.40 -14.80 5.60
N LEU A 127 0.16 -15.80 6.43
CA LEU A 127 -0.28 -15.65 7.84
C LEU A 127 0.93 -15.57 8.77
N PHE A 128 0.91 -14.63 9.69
CA PHE A 128 1.87 -14.60 10.79
C PHE A 128 1.68 -15.82 11.71
N PRO A 129 2.75 -16.41 12.26
CA PRO A 129 2.60 -17.49 13.23
C PRO A 129 1.66 -17.10 14.39
N LYS A 130 1.85 -15.93 14.97
CA LYS A 130 1.00 -15.40 16.05
C LYS A 130 -0.45 -15.11 15.63
N GLU A 131 -0.70 -14.83 14.36
CA GLU A 131 -2.05 -14.67 13.79
C GLU A 131 -2.83 -15.99 13.83
N LYS A 132 -2.15 -17.10 13.52
CA LYS A 132 -2.71 -18.46 13.62
C LYS A 132 -3.04 -18.84 15.07
N GLU A 133 -2.11 -18.55 15.99
CA GLU A 133 -2.31 -18.77 17.43
C GLU A 133 -3.49 -17.93 17.95
N ALA A 134 -3.55 -16.65 17.58
CA ALA A 134 -4.62 -15.74 17.98
C ALA A 134 -5.99 -16.16 17.41
N MET A 135 -6.03 -16.70 16.19
CA MET A 135 -7.24 -17.28 15.59
C MET A 135 -7.70 -18.51 16.39
N ALA A 136 -6.80 -19.44 16.69
CA ALA A 136 -7.11 -20.63 17.48
C ALA A 136 -7.63 -20.29 18.88
N ALA A 137 -7.09 -19.22 19.49
CA ALA A 137 -7.49 -18.73 20.80
C ALA A 137 -8.72 -17.79 20.79
N GLY A 138 -9.32 -17.50 19.63
CA GLY A 138 -10.47 -16.59 19.51
C GLY A 138 -10.17 -15.15 19.94
N GLN A 139 -8.92 -14.71 19.79
CA GLN A 139 -8.47 -13.39 20.28
C GLN A 139 -8.67 -12.27 19.28
N ILE A 140 -8.93 -12.57 18.00
CA ILE A 140 -9.21 -11.57 16.96
C ILE A 140 -10.68 -11.68 16.58
N ALA A 141 -11.39 -10.57 16.72
CA ALA A 141 -12.81 -10.50 16.39
C ALA A 141 -13.06 -10.28 14.89
N MET A 142 -12.13 -9.58 14.22
CA MET A 142 -12.24 -9.30 12.78
C MET A 142 -10.88 -9.27 12.12
N PHE A 143 -10.81 -9.90 10.94
CA PHE A 143 -9.68 -9.81 10.01
C PHE A 143 -10.07 -8.94 8.82
N ILE A 144 -9.20 -8.01 8.42
CA ILE A 144 -9.43 -7.15 7.28
C ILE A 144 -8.28 -7.23 6.28
N TYR A 145 -8.58 -7.15 4.99
CA TYR A 145 -7.63 -7.36 3.90
C TYR A 145 -7.80 -6.33 2.78
N GLN A 146 -6.70 -5.94 2.15
CA GLN A 146 -6.67 -5.02 1.01
C GLN A 146 -7.02 -5.69 -0.33
N ASN A 147 -6.86 -7.01 -0.42
CA ASN A 147 -7.02 -7.78 -1.65
C ASN A 147 -8.00 -8.92 -1.43
N ARG A 148 -9.03 -8.99 -2.26
CA ARG A 148 -10.11 -10.00 -2.15
C ARG A 148 -9.64 -11.44 -2.37
N ASP A 149 -8.61 -11.63 -3.23
CA ASP A 149 -8.07 -12.98 -3.46
C ASP A 149 -7.28 -13.46 -2.24
N VAL A 150 -6.50 -12.55 -1.65
CA VAL A 150 -5.77 -12.83 -0.40
C VAL A 150 -6.75 -13.06 0.75
N LEU A 151 -7.82 -12.26 0.85
CA LEU A 151 -8.88 -12.49 1.83
C LEU A 151 -9.48 -13.90 1.67
N ALA A 152 -9.82 -14.33 0.46
CA ALA A 152 -10.41 -15.66 0.24
C ALA A 152 -9.46 -16.78 0.65
N ASP A 153 -8.18 -16.69 0.23
CA ASP A 153 -7.13 -17.67 0.58
C ASP A 153 -6.85 -17.71 2.09
N GLN A 154 -6.64 -16.55 2.71
CA GLN A 154 -6.29 -16.48 4.13
C GLN A 154 -7.47 -16.86 5.03
N ARG A 155 -8.70 -16.48 4.67
CA ARG A 155 -9.92 -16.90 5.36
C ARG A 155 -10.04 -18.42 5.38
N ALA A 156 -9.85 -19.08 4.24
CA ALA A 156 -9.90 -20.54 4.16
C ALA A 156 -8.88 -21.20 5.10
N LYS A 157 -7.64 -20.68 5.10
CA LYS A 157 -6.56 -21.16 5.99
C LYS A 157 -6.86 -20.93 7.47
N LEU A 158 -7.37 -19.76 7.84
CA LEU A 158 -7.73 -19.45 9.22
C LEU A 158 -8.91 -20.28 9.72
N LEU A 159 -9.94 -20.45 8.91
CA LEU A 159 -11.09 -21.29 9.25
C LEU A 159 -10.72 -22.78 9.32
N SER A 160 -9.69 -23.25 8.61
CA SER A 160 -9.19 -24.62 8.79
C SER A 160 -8.52 -24.84 10.17
N ILE A 161 -8.01 -23.76 10.80
CA ILE A 161 -7.44 -23.81 12.17
C ILE A 161 -8.55 -23.79 13.21
N SER A 162 -9.59 -22.99 13.01
CA SER A 162 -10.73 -22.86 13.95
C SER A 162 -12.04 -22.78 13.14
N PRO A 163 -12.62 -23.94 12.76
CA PRO A 163 -13.83 -23.99 11.94
C PRO A 163 -15.05 -23.29 12.56
N ASP A 164 -15.16 -23.34 13.88
CA ASP A 164 -16.28 -22.76 14.63
C ASP A 164 -16.04 -21.30 15.04
N SER A 165 -14.98 -20.67 14.52
CA SER A 165 -14.66 -19.29 14.84
C SER A 165 -15.76 -18.33 14.40
N LYS A 166 -16.10 -17.38 15.28
CA LYS A 166 -17.03 -16.29 15.02
C LYS A 166 -16.35 -15.01 14.49
N ALA A 167 -15.04 -15.11 14.18
CA ALA A 167 -14.32 -13.97 13.62
C ALA A 167 -14.91 -13.54 12.28
N SER A 168 -15.10 -12.25 12.11
CA SER A 168 -15.54 -11.64 10.84
C SER A 168 -14.35 -11.45 9.90
N PHE A 169 -14.64 -11.45 8.59
CA PHE A 169 -13.64 -11.25 7.52
C PHE A 169 -14.12 -10.20 6.55
N CYS A 170 -13.41 -9.08 6.43
CA CYS A 170 -13.79 -7.97 5.57
C CYS A 170 -12.68 -7.56 4.61
N HIS A 171 -13.10 -6.98 3.50
CA HIS A 171 -12.22 -6.30 2.55
C HIS A 171 -12.36 -4.79 2.73
N PHE A 172 -11.25 -4.07 2.73
CA PHE A 172 -11.26 -2.62 2.58
C PHE A 172 -10.52 -2.21 1.32
N GLN A 173 -11.04 -1.19 0.63
CA GLN A 173 -10.37 -0.59 -0.51
C GLN A 173 -9.24 0.31 0.01
N PRO A 174 -7.98 0.09 -0.40
CA PRO A 174 -6.88 0.99 -0.05
C PRO A 174 -7.15 2.41 -0.51
N TYR A 175 -6.72 3.38 0.28
CA TYR A 175 -6.74 4.79 -0.11
C TYR A 175 -5.33 5.24 -0.50
N PHE A 176 -5.25 6.05 -1.55
CA PHE A 176 -4.01 6.66 -2.00
C PHE A 176 -4.19 8.14 -2.27
N ASP A 177 -3.48 8.98 -1.54
CA ASP A 177 -3.42 10.42 -1.79
C ASP A 177 -2.49 10.69 -2.97
N ASN A 178 -3.08 10.95 -4.12
CA ASN A 178 -2.33 11.20 -5.36
C ASN A 178 -1.70 12.60 -5.43
N SER A 179 -2.00 13.49 -4.50
CA SER A 179 -1.38 14.83 -4.44
C SER A 179 0.12 14.78 -4.18
N LEU A 180 0.57 13.72 -3.50
CA LEU A 180 1.99 13.48 -3.19
C LEU A 180 2.81 13.07 -4.42
N PHE A 181 2.15 12.59 -5.47
CA PHE A 181 2.75 12.06 -6.70
C PHE A 181 2.08 12.67 -7.93
N PRO A 182 2.37 13.94 -8.25
CA PRO A 182 1.73 14.64 -9.38
C PRO A 182 2.08 13.96 -10.71
N PHE A 183 1.12 13.96 -11.62
CA PHE A 183 1.30 13.39 -12.96
C PHE A 183 2.31 14.19 -13.77
N ILE A 184 3.29 13.51 -14.34
CA ILE A 184 4.38 14.10 -15.14
C ILE A 184 4.16 13.73 -16.60
N SER A 185 3.66 14.69 -17.38
CA SER A 185 3.36 14.50 -18.79
C SER A 185 4.59 14.54 -19.69
N THR A 186 5.65 15.19 -19.25
CA THR A 186 6.87 15.37 -20.05
C THR A 186 8.10 15.07 -19.22
N ARG A 187 8.95 14.21 -19.73
CA ARG A 187 10.26 13.85 -19.16
C ARG A 187 11.39 14.24 -20.13
N PRO A 188 12.66 14.25 -19.68
CA PRO A 188 13.79 14.54 -20.57
C PRO A 188 13.79 13.63 -21.80
N SER A 189 14.12 14.20 -22.97
CA SER A 189 14.13 13.46 -24.24
C SER A 189 15.52 12.97 -24.68
N ASP A 190 16.57 13.39 -23.98
CA ASP A 190 17.95 13.02 -24.25
C ASP A 190 18.32 11.62 -23.72
N TYR A 191 17.45 11.02 -22.89
CA TYR A 191 17.58 9.67 -22.40
C TYR A 191 16.23 9.02 -22.16
N PHE A 192 16.21 7.69 -22.08
CA PHE A 192 15.06 6.91 -21.65
C PHE A 192 15.21 6.51 -20.17
N GLY A 193 14.36 7.08 -19.32
CA GLY A 193 14.37 6.84 -17.87
C GLY A 193 13.64 5.57 -17.50
N CYS A 194 14.29 4.68 -16.75
CA CYS A 194 13.65 3.49 -16.22
C CYS A 194 14.09 3.24 -14.78
N GLY A 195 13.33 2.45 -14.06
CA GLY A 195 13.75 2.14 -12.70
C GLY A 195 12.89 1.13 -12.00
N ARG A 196 13.34 0.78 -10.81
CA ARG A 196 12.61 -0.02 -9.86
C ARG A 196 12.71 0.58 -8.47
N VAL A 197 11.67 0.40 -7.67
CA VAL A 197 11.62 0.91 -6.30
C VAL A 197 11.07 -0.14 -5.35
N SER A 198 11.74 -0.33 -4.22
CA SER A 198 11.29 -1.21 -3.14
C SER A 198 11.89 -0.75 -1.82
N ARG A 199 11.44 -1.33 -0.70
CA ARG A 199 12.22 -1.29 0.52
C ARG A 199 13.52 -2.08 0.32
N GLN A 200 14.50 -1.87 1.22
CA GLN A 200 15.76 -2.62 1.26
C GLN A 200 15.51 -4.09 1.64
N ASP A 201 15.19 -4.89 0.62
CA ASP A 201 14.82 -6.30 0.78
C ASP A 201 15.22 -7.07 -0.48
N ALA A 202 16.17 -7.99 -0.35
CA ALA A 202 16.66 -8.78 -1.46
C ALA A 202 15.56 -9.63 -2.12
N ASP A 203 14.52 -10.02 -1.39
CA ASP A 203 13.41 -10.81 -1.93
C ASP A 203 12.55 -10.02 -2.91
N LYS A 204 12.63 -8.69 -2.88
CA LYS A 204 11.99 -7.81 -3.86
C LYS A 204 12.72 -7.78 -5.23
N TYR A 205 13.85 -8.45 -5.38
CA TYR A 205 14.63 -8.49 -6.62
C TYR A 205 14.57 -9.87 -7.25
N ALA A 206 14.11 -9.97 -8.51
CA ALA A 206 14.25 -11.19 -9.29
C ALA A 206 15.71 -11.40 -9.70
N LYS A 207 16.17 -12.66 -9.74
CA LYS A 207 17.52 -13.00 -10.23
C LYS A 207 17.78 -12.49 -11.65
N ALA A 208 16.72 -12.44 -12.47
CA ALA A 208 16.81 -11.97 -13.85
C ALA A 208 16.82 -10.43 -13.98
N THR A 209 16.75 -9.66 -12.87
CA THR A 209 16.61 -8.20 -12.94
C THR A 209 17.68 -7.55 -13.81
N LEU A 210 18.97 -7.80 -13.56
CA LEU A 210 20.04 -7.17 -14.35
C LEU A 210 20.02 -7.61 -15.81
N HIS A 211 19.73 -8.89 -16.09
CA HIS A 211 19.56 -9.40 -17.45
C HIS A 211 18.44 -8.63 -18.20
N ILE A 212 17.29 -8.41 -17.57
CA ILE A 212 16.18 -7.65 -18.17
C ILE A 212 16.62 -6.22 -18.49
N TYR A 213 17.28 -5.54 -17.54
CA TYR A 213 17.76 -4.17 -17.72
C TYR A 213 18.86 -4.04 -18.78
N GLU A 214 19.70 -5.04 -18.93
CA GLU A 214 20.75 -5.09 -19.96
C GLU A 214 20.17 -5.16 -21.36
N TYR A 215 19.24 -6.11 -21.58
CA TYR A 215 18.83 -6.52 -22.92
C TYR A 215 17.65 -5.75 -23.51
N PHE A 216 16.87 -4.99 -22.73
CA PHE A 216 15.91 -4.09 -23.37
C PHE A 216 16.65 -2.95 -24.09
N VAL A 217 16.10 -2.53 -25.22
CA VAL A 217 16.71 -1.50 -26.10
C VAL A 217 15.86 -0.22 -26.09
N ALA A 218 16.51 0.92 -26.34
CA ALA A 218 15.86 2.20 -26.44
C ALA A 218 16.48 3.02 -27.57
N PRO A 219 15.75 3.97 -28.19
CA PRO A 219 16.25 4.80 -29.28
C PRO A 219 17.26 5.86 -28.83
N VAL A 220 17.37 6.08 -27.53
CA VAL A 220 18.29 7.03 -26.86
C VAL A 220 19.02 6.35 -25.73
N LEU A 221 19.93 7.06 -25.05
CA LEU A 221 20.66 6.52 -23.89
C LEU A 221 19.69 6.05 -22.82
N LYS A 222 19.95 4.88 -22.26
CA LYS A 222 19.23 4.40 -21.07
C LYS A 222 19.83 5.03 -19.80
N ARG A 223 18.98 5.50 -18.90
CA ARG A 223 19.38 5.88 -17.53
C ARG A 223 18.43 5.21 -16.54
N GLY A 224 18.99 4.51 -15.57
CA GLY A 224 18.24 3.74 -14.60
C GLY A 224 18.40 4.23 -13.17
N ILE A 225 17.38 3.99 -12.33
CA ILE A 225 17.47 4.16 -10.87
C ILE A 225 16.94 2.89 -10.21
N PHE A 226 17.75 2.30 -9.31
CA PHE A 226 17.33 1.28 -8.37
C PHE A 226 17.22 1.93 -6.98
N LEU A 227 16.00 2.20 -6.53
CA LEU A 227 15.73 2.75 -5.21
C LEU A 227 15.36 1.63 -4.23
N GLY A 228 16.05 1.59 -3.08
CA GLY A 228 15.98 0.49 -2.11
C GLY A 228 16.98 -0.62 -2.41
N PHE A 229 18.08 -0.29 -3.09
CA PHE A 229 19.15 -1.24 -3.45
C PHE A 229 20.25 -1.21 -2.40
N ASP A 230 20.43 -2.31 -1.67
CA ASP A 230 21.45 -2.47 -0.63
C ASP A 230 22.43 -3.60 -0.96
N HIS A 231 23.35 -3.87 -0.04
CA HIS A 231 24.36 -4.94 -0.16
C HIS A 231 23.73 -6.34 -0.31
N ARG A 232 22.53 -6.58 0.25
CA ARG A 232 21.82 -7.87 0.15
C ARG A 232 21.23 -8.05 -1.25
N ALA A 233 20.65 -6.99 -1.81
CA ALA A 233 20.20 -6.98 -3.20
C ALA A 233 21.39 -7.18 -4.15
N MET A 234 22.52 -6.50 -3.89
CA MET A 234 23.76 -6.67 -4.66
C MET A 234 24.33 -8.10 -4.59
N ALA A 235 24.27 -8.73 -3.42
CA ALA A 235 24.68 -10.13 -3.27
C ALA A 235 23.78 -11.09 -4.07
N LYS A 236 22.48 -10.78 -4.23
CA LYS A 236 21.53 -11.62 -4.94
C LYS A 236 21.62 -11.47 -6.46
N ILE A 237 21.68 -10.24 -6.97
CA ILE A 237 21.55 -9.97 -8.41
C ILE A 237 22.83 -9.45 -9.07
N GLY A 238 23.87 -9.16 -8.30
CA GLY A 238 25.11 -8.58 -8.80
C GLY A 238 25.13 -7.05 -8.75
N ARG A 239 26.23 -6.47 -9.23
CA ARG A 239 26.43 -5.02 -9.29
C ARG A 239 25.66 -4.42 -10.46
N PRO A 240 24.86 -3.36 -10.27
CA PRO A 240 24.19 -2.64 -11.36
C PRO A 240 25.19 -2.07 -12.38
N TYR A 241 24.77 -1.98 -13.63
CA TYR A 241 25.53 -1.36 -14.71
C TYR A 241 25.78 0.12 -14.41
N SER A 242 26.83 0.71 -14.99
CA SER A 242 27.24 2.10 -14.75
C SER A 242 26.16 3.14 -15.12
N TRP A 243 25.24 2.82 -15.99
CA TRP A 243 24.10 3.66 -16.36
C TRP A 243 22.91 3.56 -15.39
N ILE A 244 22.98 2.70 -14.37
CA ILE A 244 21.98 2.53 -13.33
C ILE A 244 22.52 3.10 -12.02
N ARG A 245 21.89 4.18 -11.54
CA ARG A 245 22.15 4.72 -10.20
C ARG A 245 21.49 3.81 -9.17
N ALA A 246 22.29 3.23 -8.29
CA ALA A 246 21.81 2.52 -7.11
C ALA A 246 21.67 3.50 -5.95
N ALA A 247 20.47 3.57 -5.37
CA ALA A 247 20.16 4.36 -4.19
C ALA A 247 19.65 3.43 -3.08
N LYS A 248 20.27 3.51 -1.93
CA LYS A 248 19.94 2.66 -0.79
C LYS A 248 18.57 3.01 -0.20
N ASP A 249 18.30 4.30 -0.08
CA ASP A 249 17.07 4.80 0.52
C ASP A 249 16.67 6.18 -0.03
N HIS A 250 15.60 6.73 0.52
CA HIS A 250 15.04 8.03 0.14
C HIS A 250 15.94 9.23 0.45
N LYS A 251 16.99 9.07 1.25
CA LYS A 251 17.97 10.14 1.50
C LYS A 251 18.93 10.28 0.32
N GLU A 252 19.21 9.17 -0.36
CA GLU A 252 20.04 9.15 -1.57
C GLU A 252 19.25 9.45 -2.84
N CYS A 253 17.95 9.11 -2.88
CA CYS A 253 17.03 9.41 -3.98
C CYS A 253 15.60 9.45 -3.44
N SER A 254 14.93 10.60 -3.51
CA SER A 254 13.53 10.68 -3.10
C SER A 254 12.61 9.94 -4.08
N GLN A 255 11.43 9.51 -3.60
CA GLN A 255 10.44 8.90 -4.47
C GLN A 255 9.99 9.87 -5.59
N GLN A 256 9.86 11.17 -5.28
CA GLN A 256 9.52 12.19 -6.28
C GLN A 256 10.60 12.33 -7.35
N GLU A 257 11.88 12.31 -6.97
CA GLU A 257 13.01 12.28 -7.91
C GLU A 257 12.96 11.02 -8.78
N PHE A 258 12.75 9.86 -8.17
CA PHE A 258 12.62 8.59 -8.87
C PHE A 258 11.52 8.62 -9.94
N TYR A 259 10.28 9.00 -9.58
CA TYR A 259 9.18 9.03 -10.53
C TYR A 259 9.29 10.15 -11.58
N ARG A 260 9.96 11.26 -11.24
CA ARG A 260 10.27 12.30 -12.24
C ARG A 260 11.25 11.80 -13.31
N HIS A 261 12.15 10.90 -12.91
CA HIS A 261 13.13 10.32 -13.81
C HIS A 261 12.54 9.19 -14.68
N CYS A 262 11.70 8.32 -14.11
CA CYS A 262 11.30 7.07 -14.73
C CYS A 262 10.08 7.22 -15.66
N GLU A 263 10.24 6.93 -16.95
CA GLU A 263 9.14 6.76 -17.89
C GLU A 263 8.46 5.38 -17.70
N ILE A 264 9.25 4.37 -17.36
CA ILE A 264 8.75 3.05 -16.99
C ILE A 264 9.24 2.63 -15.61
N VAL A 265 8.39 1.98 -14.86
CA VAL A 265 8.75 1.22 -13.64
C VAL A 265 8.80 -0.26 -14.04
N LEU A 266 10.02 -0.77 -14.15
CA LEU A 266 10.33 -2.12 -14.58
C LEU A 266 10.67 -2.96 -13.35
N GLN A 267 9.68 -3.74 -12.86
CA GLN A 267 9.69 -4.31 -11.52
C GLN A 267 9.58 -5.85 -11.53
N PRO A 268 10.58 -6.59 -12.08
CA PRO A 268 10.58 -8.04 -11.97
C PRO A 268 10.87 -8.48 -10.53
N MET A 269 10.11 -9.45 -10.02
CA MET A 269 10.22 -9.97 -8.66
C MET A 269 10.13 -11.50 -8.63
N ASP A 270 10.78 -12.13 -7.65
CA ASP A 270 10.61 -13.57 -7.41
C ASP A 270 9.45 -13.83 -6.41
N THR A 271 9.03 -12.82 -5.64
CA THR A 271 7.97 -12.92 -4.64
C THR A 271 6.62 -12.41 -5.15
N THR A 272 5.54 -12.82 -4.50
CA THR A 272 4.18 -12.36 -4.79
C THR A 272 3.83 -11.17 -3.91
N GLU A 273 3.36 -10.08 -4.51
CA GLU A 273 2.85 -8.91 -3.79
C GLU A 273 1.35 -9.06 -3.47
N ASN A 274 0.94 -8.53 -2.32
CA ASN A 274 -0.47 -8.43 -1.97
C ASN A 274 -1.11 -7.20 -2.65
N TRP A 275 -0.62 -6.01 -2.32
CA TRP A 275 -1.07 -4.73 -2.86
C TRP A 275 0.11 -3.77 -2.97
N PRO A 276 0.83 -3.78 -4.08
CA PRO A 276 2.09 -3.04 -4.22
C PRO A 276 1.85 -1.54 -4.38
N ARG A 277 2.06 -0.76 -3.33
CA ARG A 277 1.85 0.71 -3.34
C ARG A 277 2.69 1.44 -4.38
N VAL A 278 3.87 0.93 -4.68
CA VAL A 278 4.71 1.47 -5.77
C VAL A 278 3.99 1.50 -7.12
N GLY A 279 3.00 0.64 -7.31
CA GLY A 279 2.14 0.67 -8.50
C GLY A 279 1.20 1.86 -8.51
N LEU A 280 0.60 2.21 -7.36
CA LEU A 280 -0.26 3.38 -7.23
C LEU A 280 0.54 4.68 -7.44
N GLU A 281 1.76 4.73 -6.88
CA GLU A 281 2.70 5.84 -7.04
C GLU A 281 3.09 6.02 -8.51
N ALA A 282 3.42 4.93 -9.22
CA ALA A 282 3.75 4.95 -10.64
C ALA A 282 2.58 5.43 -11.50
N MET A 283 1.37 4.88 -11.26
CA MET A 283 0.14 5.28 -11.97
C MET A 283 -0.17 6.77 -11.76
N SER A 284 -0.02 7.26 -10.52
CA SER A 284 -0.21 8.67 -10.20
C SER A 284 0.78 9.57 -10.92
N SER A 285 2.05 9.18 -10.94
CA SER A 285 3.15 9.94 -11.54
C SER A 285 3.25 9.84 -13.06
N GLY A 286 2.45 8.99 -13.71
CA GLY A 286 2.50 8.78 -15.16
C GLY A 286 3.68 7.92 -15.62
N SER A 287 4.20 7.05 -14.76
CA SER A 287 5.19 6.02 -15.14
C SER A 287 4.46 4.72 -15.50
N VAL A 288 4.78 4.15 -16.67
CA VAL A 288 4.15 2.90 -17.10
C VAL A 288 4.72 1.71 -16.33
N LEU A 289 3.83 0.88 -15.78
CA LEU A 289 4.18 -0.33 -15.05
C LEU A 289 4.47 -1.50 -15.99
N ILE A 290 5.62 -2.15 -15.79
CA ILE A 290 5.96 -3.43 -16.41
C ILE A 290 6.33 -4.37 -15.25
N VAL A 291 5.44 -5.30 -14.94
CA VAL A 291 5.45 -6.04 -13.67
C VAL A 291 5.12 -7.53 -13.89
N ASP A 292 5.31 -8.34 -12.87
CA ASP A 292 5.01 -9.77 -12.96
C ASP A 292 3.51 -10.04 -13.09
N ASP A 293 3.14 -11.05 -13.91
CA ASP A 293 1.77 -11.55 -14.01
C ASP A 293 1.43 -12.47 -12.83
N ARG A 294 1.33 -11.88 -11.62
CA ARG A 294 0.96 -12.60 -10.39
C ARG A 294 0.51 -11.67 -9.26
N GLY A 295 -0.17 -12.26 -8.29
CA GLY A 295 -0.59 -11.60 -7.06
C GLY A 295 -1.37 -10.31 -7.27
N GLY A 296 -1.09 -9.30 -6.44
CA GLY A 296 -1.76 -8.00 -6.48
C GLY A 296 -1.58 -7.21 -7.77
N TRP A 297 -0.53 -7.49 -8.55
CA TRP A 297 -0.35 -6.86 -9.85
C TRP A 297 -1.49 -7.16 -10.82
N ARG A 298 -2.03 -8.40 -10.81
CA ARG A 298 -3.19 -8.79 -11.64
C ARG A 298 -4.47 -8.01 -11.33
N ARG A 299 -4.59 -7.51 -10.08
CA ARG A 299 -5.72 -6.67 -9.67
C ARG A 299 -5.49 -5.20 -10.00
N MET A 300 -4.23 -4.79 -10.05
CA MET A 300 -3.84 -3.41 -10.25
C MET A 300 -3.74 -3.04 -11.73
N VAL A 301 -3.10 -3.88 -12.53
CA VAL A 301 -2.79 -3.62 -13.95
C VAL A 301 -3.78 -4.31 -14.88
N ASP A 302 -4.41 -3.54 -15.77
CA ASP A 302 -5.11 -4.06 -16.94
C ASP A 302 -4.08 -4.24 -18.05
N HIS A 303 -3.73 -5.51 -18.33
CA HIS A 303 -2.68 -5.88 -19.28
C HIS A 303 -2.89 -5.24 -20.65
N GLY A 304 -1.89 -4.54 -21.16
CA GLY A 304 -1.93 -3.86 -22.46
C GLY A 304 -2.70 -2.54 -22.48
N LYS A 305 -3.37 -2.16 -21.36
CA LYS A 305 -4.13 -0.92 -21.26
C LYS A 305 -3.55 0.06 -20.25
N THR A 306 -3.22 -0.41 -19.05
CA THR A 306 -2.71 0.45 -17.96
C THR A 306 -1.30 0.07 -17.52
N GLY A 307 -0.67 -0.87 -18.21
CA GLY A 307 0.63 -1.43 -17.95
C GLY A 307 0.75 -2.83 -18.55
N TRP A 308 1.87 -3.47 -18.28
CA TRP A 308 2.16 -4.80 -18.79
C TRP A 308 2.34 -5.80 -17.64
N LEU A 309 1.64 -6.93 -17.75
CA LEU A 309 1.84 -8.11 -16.93
C LEU A 309 2.73 -9.08 -17.70
N CYS A 310 3.87 -9.45 -17.14
CA CYS A 310 4.88 -10.28 -17.79
C CYS A 310 5.11 -11.57 -17.02
N SER A 311 5.15 -12.70 -17.71
CA SER A 311 5.31 -14.03 -17.13
C SER A 311 6.76 -14.53 -17.12
N ASN A 312 7.64 -13.89 -17.90
CA ASN A 312 9.03 -14.31 -18.06
C ASN A 312 9.95 -13.13 -18.47
N PRO A 313 11.29 -13.26 -18.32
CA PRO A 313 12.23 -12.18 -18.64
C PRO A 313 12.17 -11.66 -20.09
N ARG A 314 11.84 -12.51 -21.06
CA ARG A 314 11.75 -12.08 -22.48
C ARG A 314 10.58 -11.11 -22.70
N GLU A 315 9.46 -11.35 -22.05
CA GLU A 315 8.32 -10.43 -22.09
C GLU A 315 8.67 -9.09 -21.47
N PHE A 316 9.35 -9.06 -20.31
CA PHE A 316 9.84 -7.82 -19.71
C PHE A 316 10.74 -7.03 -20.67
N ILE A 317 11.72 -7.71 -21.32
CA ILE A 317 12.63 -7.08 -22.27
C ILE A 317 11.86 -6.52 -23.47
N TYR A 318 10.94 -7.31 -24.04
CA TYR A 318 10.13 -6.89 -25.18
C TYR A 318 9.25 -5.68 -24.82
N ARG A 319 8.52 -5.71 -23.70
CA ARG A 319 7.62 -4.63 -23.30
C ARG A 319 8.37 -3.37 -22.88
N ALA A 320 9.51 -3.48 -22.23
CA ALA A 320 10.36 -2.34 -21.91
C ALA A 320 10.89 -1.67 -23.20
N SER A 321 11.34 -2.45 -24.17
CA SER A 321 11.76 -1.95 -25.48
C SER A 321 10.59 -1.31 -26.23
N GLN A 322 9.43 -1.96 -26.27
CA GLN A 322 8.23 -1.40 -26.90
C GLN A 322 7.88 -0.03 -26.31
N MET A 323 7.87 0.12 -24.99
CA MET A 323 7.59 1.42 -24.34
C MET A 323 8.66 2.47 -24.65
N ALA A 324 9.90 2.08 -24.91
CA ALA A 324 10.94 3.01 -25.30
C ALA A 324 10.75 3.55 -26.73
N PHE A 325 10.32 2.71 -27.68
CA PHE A 325 10.13 3.09 -29.09
C PHE A 325 8.75 3.65 -29.42
N GLU A 326 7.75 3.45 -28.55
CA GLU A 326 6.36 3.86 -28.81
C GLU A 326 5.89 4.93 -27.79
N PRO A 327 6.36 6.19 -27.91
CA PRO A 327 6.07 7.24 -26.93
C PRO A 327 4.56 7.57 -26.82
N ASN A 328 3.82 7.49 -27.93
CA ASN A 328 2.37 7.75 -27.91
C ASN A 328 1.63 6.66 -27.13
N MET A 329 1.92 5.36 -27.41
CA MET A 329 1.35 4.25 -26.65
C MET A 329 1.69 4.36 -25.16
N ARG A 330 2.92 4.75 -24.84
CA ARG A 330 3.36 4.96 -23.45
C ARG A 330 2.55 6.06 -22.77
N ALA A 331 2.31 7.18 -23.46
CA ALA A 331 1.52 8.29 -22.94
C ALA A 331 0.05 7.90 -22.72
N ASP A 332 -0.57 7.21 -23.68
CA ASP A 332 -1.95 6.72 -23.58
C ASP A 332 -2.10 5.72 -22.43
N MET A 333 -1.14 4.82 -22.28
CA MET A 333 -1.12 3.83 -21.20
C MET A 333 -0.96 4.49 -19.82
N ALA A 334 -0.10 5.50 -19.70
CA ALA A 334 0.07 6.28 -18.48
C ALA A 334 -1.20 7.05 -18.10
N ALA A 335 -1.90 7.64 -19.08
CA ALA A 335 -3.17 8.33 -18.86
C ALA A 335 -4.26 7.35 -18.39
N ALA A 336 -4.40 6.21 -19.06
CA ALA A 336 -5.34 5.16 -18.66
C ALA A 336 -5.04 4.60 -17.26
N ALA A 337 -3.76 4.47 -16.89
CA ALA A 337 -3.34 4.04 -15.56
C ALA A 337 -3.74 5.06 -14.48
N LYS A 338 -3.59 6.36 -14.76
CA LYS A 338 -4.06 7.43 -13.85
C LYS A 338 -5.57 7.40 -13.62
N GLU A 339 -6.36 7.16 -14.67
CA GLU A 339 -7.82 7.02 -14.54
C GLU A 339 -8.17 5.81 -13.67
N ARG A 340 -7.52 4.66 -13.93
CA ARG A 340 -7.72 3.45 -13.15
C ARG A 340 -7.39 3.63 -11.66
N LEU A 341 -6.41 4.45 -11.31
CA LEU A 341 -6.03 4.74 -9.93
C LEU A 341 -7.23 5.20 -9.09
N SER A 342 -8.14 6.01 -9.65
CA SER A 342 -9.34 6.48 -8.96
C SER A 342 -10.29 5.34 -8.56
N VAL A 343 -10.32 4.28 -9.36
CA VAL A 343 -11.12 3.07 -9.08
C VAL A 343 -10.41 2.16 -8.07
N LEU A 344 -9.08 2.05 -8.16
CA LEU A 344 -8.29 1.16 -7.32
C LEU A 344 -8.10 1.68 -5.89
N ALA A 345 -7.92 2.98 -5.73
CA ALA A 345 -7.53 3.58 -4.47
C ALA A 345 -8.09 5.01 -4.29
N GLY A 346 -9.18 5.32 -5.01
CA GLY A 346 -9.83 6.62 -4.93
C GLY A 346 -10.56 6.81 -3.61
N ARG A 347 -10.62 8.07 -3.16
CA ARG A 347 -11.17 8.47 -1.87
C ARG A 347 -12.59 7.92 -1.63
N MET A 348 -13.51 8.09 -2.59
CA MET A 348 -14.91 7.68 -2.40
C MET A 348 -15.07 6.16 -2.32
N ALA A 349 -14.37 5.40 -3.17
CA ALA A 349 -14.39 3.94 -3.14
C ALA A 349 -13.85 3.41 -1.80
N SER A 350 -12.83 4.05 -1.25
CA SER A 350 -12.26 3.69 0.05
C SER A 350 -13.21 4.03 1.20
N ILE A 351 -13.83 5.22 1.19
CA ILE A 351 -14.86 5.61 2.20
C ILE A 351 -16.02 4.61 2.23
N GLU A 352 -16.55 4.23 1.06
CA GLU A 352 -17.68 3.30 0.96
C GLU A 352 -17.34 1.93 1.56
N THR A 353 -16.14 1.41 1.31
CA THR A 353 -15.72 0.13 1.89
C THR A 353 -15.43 0.25 3.39
N TRP A 354 -14.83 1.35 3.86
CA TRP A 354 -14.60 1.59 5.28
C TRP A 354 -15.89 1.79 6.06
N ALA A 355 -16.91 2.43 5.48
CA ALA A 355 -18.22 2.52 6.10
C ALA A 355 -18.80 1.13 6.41
N ASN A 356 -18.68 0.19 5.45
CA ASN A 356 -19.10 -1.20 5.65
C ASN A 356 -18.26 -1.91 6.72
N VAL A 357 -16.93 -1.72 6.72
CA VAL A 357 -16.04 -2.30 7.76
C VAL A 357 -16.42 -1.77 9.14
N PHE A 358 -16.67 -0.46 9.29
CA PHE A 358 -17.08 0.14 10.55
C PHE A 358 -18.47 -0.31 11.00
N GLU A 359 -19.38 -0.53 10.09
CA GLU A 359 -20.69 -1.10 10.41
C GLU A 359 -20.54 -2.54 10.96
N GLU A 360 -19.73 -3.37 10.33
CA GLU A 360 -19.44 -4.71 10.84
C GLU A 360 -18.75 -4.68 12.22
N ILE A 361 -17.79 -3.75 12.44
CA ILE A 361 -17.15 -3.57 13.74
C ILE A 361 -18.17 -3.15 14.82
N SER A 362 -19.14 -2.31 14.48
CA SER A 362 -20.16 -1.86 15.44
C SER A 362 -21.05 -3.01 15.93
N ARG A 363 -21.20 -4.08 15.12
CA ARG A 363 -21.97 -5.29 15.45
C ARG A 363 -21.19 -6.30 16.27
N LEU A 364 -19.87 -6.15 16.40
CA LEU A 364 -19.06 -7.05 17.21
C LEU A 364 -19.47 -6.95 18.68
N PRO A 365 -19.39 -8.05 19.45
CA PRO A 365 -19.64 -8.03 20.88
C PRO A 365 -18.78 -7.01 21.62
N GLU A 366 -19.33 -6.42 22.66
CA GLU A 366 -18.60 -5.48 23.55
C GLU A 366 -17.81 -6.21 24.63
#